data_267ae1287ca366c4bddb465d04aee119
#
_entry.id   267ae1287ca366c4bddb465d04aee119
#
_cell.length_a   1.000
_cell.length_b   1.000
_cell.length_c   1.000
_cell.angle_alpha   90.00
_cell.angle_beta   90.00
_cell.angle_gamma   90.00
#
_symmetry.space_group_name_H-M   'P 1'
#
loop_
_entity.id
_entity.type
_entity.pdbx_description
1 polymer ?
#
loop_
_entity_poly.entity_id
_entity_poly.type
_entity_poly.pdbx_seq_one_letter_code
_entity_poly.pdbx_strand_id
1 'polypeptide(L)'
;MQHVGLDIGSFFKQKNISSVFTLCGGHISPILVGCEKENIDIIQVRDEVSAVFAADAVSRLTESIGVAIVTAGPGVTNTVTAIKNAQMAQSPILLIGGAAATLLKGKGSLQDIDQISLLKTYVKSAVSVKKVRDVIPTLANAINTAISGVPGPVFVELPIDLLYPEEDIRKEFINQLPKSGLFGKIAHWYVNRHLNDLFSSKKSSIKVKPVKKFKLDQHKIDKAALAIVKSKRPVFLLGNQVTQNKDFLSMCLKSIDKLSAPVYTSGMARGCFGSNDKYFFRHNRKHALKNADVVVTLGVPLDFRLGYGFSINKDATLISINKSKKDLNKNKKPDIGIHADPTQIMHEIGKIINPPSCQKWIDELSVLENKREEEIQQFSETKTDFINPVFLCKTIDKLIDENSILVADGGDFVGTASYTVRPRKALGWLDPGPFGTLGVGGGFAIGAKSSFPDKEVWIFYGDGASAYSLAEFDTLCRHKLPVIAIIGNDASWQQIAREQKQMLGSNIGTELAFNSYEKVAEGYGGKGYYVEDHKSLFETLKQAKEDAKLGFPVLVNVKLAKSEFRKGSISV
;
A
#
# COMPACT_ATOMS: atom_id res chain seq x y z
N MET A 1 -23.46 -11.79 26.13
CA MET A 1 -23.28 -10.54 26.89
C MET A 1 -23.26 -9.39 25.92
N GLN A 2 -23.91 -8.28 26.21
CA GLN A 2 -23.89 -7.06 25.39
C GLN A 2 -22.59 -6.28 25.67
N HIS A 3 -21.86 -5.90 24.65
CA HIS A 3 -20.66 -5.10 24.76
C HIS A 3 -20.40 -4.28 23.48
N VAL A 4 -19.65 -3.21 23.56
CA VAL A 4 -19.42 -2.25 22.45
C VAL A 4 -18.75 -2.88 21.24
N GLY A 5 -17.99 -3.96 21.43
CA GLY A 5 -17.44 -4.71 20.30
C GLY A 5 -18.49 -5.20 19.30
N LEU A 6 -19.71 -5.57 19.77
CA LEU A 6 -20.82 -5.97 18.88
C LEU A 6 -21.29 -4.78 18.03
N ASP A 7 -21.39 -3.59 18.62
CA ASP A 7 -21.79 -2.39 17.88
C ASP A 7 -20.74 -2.02 16.82
N ILE A 8 -19.44 -2.22 17.13
CA ILE A 8 -18.33 -2.01 16.19
C ILE A 8 -18.43 -3.00 15.04
N GLY A 9 -18.65 -4.29 15.30
CA GLY A 9 -18.84 -5.32 14.27
C GLY A 9 -19.99 -4.96 13.33
N SER A 10 -21.17 -4.65 13.87
CA SER A 10 -22.35 -4.22 13.10
C SER A 10 -22.06 -2.95 12.29
N PHE A 11 -21.34 -1.99 12.87
CA PHE A 11 -20.93 -0.78 12.15
C PHE A 11 -19.98 -1.10 10.98
N PHE A 12 -19.03 -1.99 11.16
CA PHE A 12 -18.12 -2.42 10.08
C PHE A 12 -18.87 -3.13 8.96
N LYS A 13 -19.83 -4.01 9.31
CA LYS A 13 -20.72 -4.66 8.33
C LYS A 13 -21.48 -3.64 7.48
N GLN A 14 -22.08 -2.63 8.13
CA GLN A 14 -22.79 -1.53 7.44
C GLN A 14 -21.86 -0.69 6.53
N LYS A 15 -20.56 -0.69 6.78
CA LYS A 15 -19.54 -0.02 5.96
C LYS A 15 -18.92 -0.92 4.89
N ASN A 16 -19.44 -2.13 4.69
CA ASN A 16 -18.93 -3.12 3.75
C ASN A 16 -17.45 -3.49 4.00
N ILE A 17 -17.03 -3.47 5.27
CA ILE A 17 -15.72 -3.96 5.69
C ILE A 17 -15.85 -5.48 5.82
N SER A 18 -15.21 -6.22 4.91
CA SER A 18 -15.28 -7.68 4.84
C SER A 18 -14.20 -8.38 5.65
N SER A 19 -13.10 -7.69 5.94
CA SER A 19 -11.96 -8.25 6.68
C SER A 19 -11.30 -7.22 7.57
N VAL A 20 -10.74 -7.69 8.69
CA VAL A 20 -9.88 -6.92 9.60
C VAL A 20 -8.59 -7.68 9.85
N PHE A 21 -7.49 -6.95 9.99
CA PHE A 21 -6.15 -7.51 10.20
C PHE A 21 -5.67 -7.18 11.61
N THR A 22 -5.13 -8.18 12.31
CA THR A 22 -4.84 -8.02 13.74
C THR A 22 -3.70 -8.92 14.21
N LEU A 23 -3.00 -8.49 15.25
CA LEU A 23 -2.37 -9.39 16.20
C LEU A 23 -3.17 -9.28 17.51
N CYS A 24 -3.66 -10.41 18.01
CA CYS A 24 -4.59 -10.45 19.14
C CYS A 24 -3.99 -9.87 20.43
N GLY A 25 -4.86 -9.31 21.27
CA GLY A 25 -4.51 -8.83 22.60
C GLY A 25 -5.75 -8.47 23.43
N GLY A 26 -5.64 -8.55 24.75
CA GLY A 26 -6.78 -8.35 25.65
C GLY A 26 -7.49 -7.03 25.49
N HIS A 27 -6.76 -5.96 25.11
CA HIS A 27 -7.37 -4.63 24.95
C HIS A 27 -8.37 -4.53 23.78
N ILE A 28 -8.33 -5.47 22.83
CA ILE A 28 -9.14 -5.40 21.58
C ILE A 28 -10.06 -6.61 21.37
N SER A 29 -9.98 -7.62 22.25
CA SER A 29 -10.75 -8.87 22.10
C SER A 29 -12.24 -8.67 21.86
N PRO A 30 -12.96 -7.74 22.54
CA PRO A 30 -14.38 -7.54 22.28
C PRO A 30 -14.68 -7.07 20.83
N ILE A 31 -13.76 -6.34 20.19
CA ILE A 31 -13.92 -5.91 18.79
C ILE A 31 -13.87 -7.14 17.87
N LEU A 32 -12.92 -8.05 18.12
CA LEU A 32 -12.77 -9.28 17.33
C LEU A 32 -14.01 -10.16 17.45
N VAL A 33 -14.55 -10.33 18.68
CA VAL A 33 -15.82 -11.06 18.91
C VAL A 33 -16.98 -10.40 18.16
N GLY A 34 -17.03 -9.06 18.12
CA GLY A 34 -18.03 -8.33 17.34
C GLY A 34 -17.90 -8.56 15.83
N CYS A 35 -16.68 -8.59 15.31
CA CYS A 35 -16.41 -8.91 13.91
C CYS A 35 -16.82 -10.35 13.55
N GLU A 36 -16.49 -11.33 14.42
CA GLU A 36 -16.91 -12.72 14.25
C GLU A 36 -18.44 -12.87 14.15
N LYS A 37 -19.19 -12.20 15.01
CA LYS A 37 -20.66 -12.22 15.02
C LYS A 37 -21.29 -11.71 13.73
N GLU A 38 -20.63 -10.81 13.04
CA GLU A 38 -21.09 -10.23 11.77
C GLU A 38 -20.48 -10.94 10.53
N ASN A 39 -19.77 -12.06 10.74
CA ASN A 39 -19.06 -12.81 9.69
C ASN A 39 -18.07 -11.91 8.90
N ILE A 40 -17.33 -11.08 9.63
CA ILE A 40 -16.19 -10.33 9.10
C ILE A 40 -14.95 -11.19 9.30
N ASP A 41 -14.18 -11.39 8.26
CA ASP A 41 -12.95 -12.19 8.31
C ASP A 41 -11.92 -11.54 9.24
N ILE A 42 -11.45 -12.30 10.22
CA ILE A 42 -10.42 -11.87 11.17
C ILE A 42 -9.11 -12.54 10.77
N ILE A 43 -8.22 -11.79 10.11
CA ILE A 43 -6.93 -12.30 9.66
C ILE A 43 -5.86 -11.94 10.67
N GLN A 44 -5.43 -12.98 11.39
CA GLN A 44 -4.44 -12.86 12.45
C GLN A 44 -3.03 -13.04 11.87
N VAL A 45 -2.25 -11.95 11.88
CA VAL A 45 -0.86 -11.86 11.41
C VAL A 45 0.16 -12.24 12.49
N ARG A 46 1.45 -12.27 12.12
CA ARG A 46 2.56 -12.56 13.03
C ARG A 46 3.26 -11.30 13.55
N ASP A 47 3.01 -10.15 12.89
CA ASP A 47 3.54 -8.85 13.30
C ASP A 47 2.51 -7.76 12.96
N GLU A 48 2.29 -6.79 13.84
CA GLU A 48 1.35 -5.69 13.65
C GLU A 48 1.66 -4.81 12.43
N VAL A 49 2.92 -4.73 12.03
CA VAL A 49 3.32 -4.03 10.80
C VAL A 49 2.65 -4.67 9.59
N SER A 50 2.57 -6.01 9.55
CA SER A 50 1.90 -6.77 8.49
C SER A 50 0.39 -6.57 8.49
N ALA A 51 -0.25 -6.40 9.67
CA ALA A 51 -1.67 -6.05 9.74
C ALA A 51 -1.96 -4.74 9.02
N VAL A 52 -1.12 -3.73 9.24
CA VAL A 52 -1.29 -2.42 8.59
C VAL A 52 -0.96 -2.49 7.10
N PHE A 53 0.06 -3.24 6.67
CA PHE A 53 0.33 -3.45 5.24
C PHE A 53 -0.81 -4.21 4.55
N ALA A 54 -1.41 -5.21 5.20
CA ALA A 54 -2.58 -5.89 4.65
C ALA A 54 -3.78 -4.95 4.50
N ALA A 55 -4.07 -4.13 5.50
CA ALA A 55 -5.07 -3.08 5.42
C ALA A 55 -4.75 -2.05 4.31
N ASP A 56 -3.48 -1.69 4.12
CA ASP A 56 -3.03 -0.80 3.04
C ASP A 56 -3.30 -1.42 1.65
N ALA A 57 -3.03 -2.72 1.47
CA ALA A 57 -3.34 -3.42 0.23
C ALA A 57 -4.84 -3.43 -0.07
N VAL A 58 -5.71 -3.72 0.93
CA VAL A 58 -7.17 -3.64 0.77
C VAL A 58 -7.58 -2.25 0.27
N SER A 59 -7.12 -1.19 0.93
CA SER A 59 -7.46 0.19 0.53
C SER A 59 -7.00 0.55 -0.87
N ARG A 60 -5.84 0.06 -1.30
CA ARG A 60 -5.30 0.34 -2.64
C ARG A 60 -6.02 -0.44 -3.73
N LEU A 61 -6.44 -1.66 -3.46
CA LEU A 61 -6.98 -2.58 -4.46
C LEU A 61 -8.50 -2.55 -4.54
N THR A 62 -9.21 -2.18 -3.45
CA THR A 62 -10.68 -2.19 -3.37
C THR A 62 -11.23 -0.78 -3.14
N GLU A 63 -12.56 -0.65 -3.10
CA GLU A 63 -13.26 0.58 -2.70
C GLU A 63 -13.44 0.68 -1.18
N SER A 64 -13.14 -0.40 -0.46
CA SER A 64 -13.24 -0.46 1.00
C SER A 64 -12.07 0.22 1.68
N ILE A 65 -12.29 0.77 2.87
CA ILE A 65 -11.20 1.19 3.75
C ILE A 65 -10.57 -0.05 4.41
N GLY A 66 -9.24 -0.14 4.40
CA GLY A 66 -8.54 -1.19 5.13
C GLY A 66 -8.54 -0.91 6.63
N VAL A 67 -8.76 -1.94 7.44
CA VAL A 67 -8.84 -1.84 8.90
C VAL A 67 -7.80 -2.74 9.56
N ALA A 68 -6.94 -2.14 10.36
CA ALA A 68 -6.02 -2.84 11.25
C ALA A 68 -6.38 -2.57 12.71
N ILE A 69 -6.39 -3.62 13.54
CA ILE A 69 -6.77 -3.56 14.96
C ILE A 69 -5.64 -4.18 15.77
N VAL A 70 -5.03 -3.39 16.65
CA VAL A 70 -3.83 -3.82 17.41
C VAL A 70 -3.98 -3.53 18.90
N THR A 71 -3.30 -4.30 19.73
CA THR A 71 -3.30 -4.08 21.18
C THR A 71 -2.58 -2.78 21.56
N ALA A 72 -2.65 -2.41 22.83
CA ALA A 72 -2.01 -1.21 23.37
C ALA A 72 -0.47 -1.28 23.34
N GLY A 73 0.17 -0.13 23.47
CA GLY A 73 1.62 0.00 23.65
C GLY A 73 2.43 -0.57 22.47
N PRO A 74 3.14 -1.70 22.65
CA PRO A 74 3.97 -2.28 21.60
C PRO A 74 3.18 -2.62 20.33
N GLY A 75 1.91 -3.04 20.45
CA GLY A 75 1.06 -3.29 19.30
C GLY A 75 0.89 -2.04 18.41
N VAL A 76 0.74 -0.87 19.02
CA VAL A 76 0.67 0.40 18.29
C VAL A 76 2.04 0.85 17.77
N THR A 77 3.09 0.72 18.58
CA THR A 77 4.44 1.18 18.14
C THR A 77 4.96 0.40 16.95
N ASN A 78 4.69 -0.92 16.85
CA ASN A 78 5.08 -1.75 15.71
C ASN A 78 4.43 -1.30 14.39
N THR A 79 3.32 -0.55 14.43
CA THR A 79 2.62 -0.09 13.21
C THR A 79 3.23 1.17 12.56
N VAL A 80 4.14 1.88 13.23
CA VAL A 80 4.59 3.22 12.83
C VAL A 80 5.12 3.26 11.38
N THR A 81 5.98 2.32 11.02
CA THR A 81 6.54 2.23 9.66
C THR A 81 5.44 2.06 8.59
N ALA A 82 4.51 1.15 8.82
CA ALA A 82 3.45 0.87 7.86
C ALA A 82 2.44 2.03 7.76
N ILE A 83 2.11 2.68 8.87
CA ILE A 83 1.27 3.90 8.87
C ILE A 83 1.96 5.03 8.10
N LYS A 84 3.27 5.20 8.26
CA LYS A 84 4.02 6.19 7.48
C LYS A 84 4.02 5.86 5.99
N ASN A 85 4.18 4.58 5.65
CA ASN A 85 4.06 4.12 4.26
C ASN A 85 2.69 4.48 3.66
N ALA A 86 1.60 4.15 4.37
CA ALA A 86 0.24 4.47 3.95
C ALA A 86 0.02 5.99 3.79
N GLN A 87 0.58 6.82 4.70
CA GLN A 87 0.52 8.27 4.60
C GLN A 87 1.18 8.77 3.30
N MET A 88 2.37 8.27 2.98
CA MET A 88 3.11 8.69 1.78
C MET A 88 2.49 8.14 0.49
N ALA A 89 1.86 6.97 0.56
CA ALA A 89 1.10 6.38 -0.54
C ALA A 89 -0.30 7.04 -0.70
N GLN A 90 -0.72 7.88 0.24
CA GLN A 90 -2.06 8.49 0.30
C GLN A 90 -3.17 7.42 0.34
N SER A 91 -2.96 6.38 1.15
CA SER A 91 -3.87 5.24 1.29
C SER A 91 -4.75 5.41 2.53
N PRO A 92 -6.09 5.32 2.42
CA PRO A 92 -7.00 5.48 3.54
C PRO A 92 -7.04 4.20 4.39
N ILE A 93 -6.49 4.26 5.60
CA ILE A 93 -6.50 3.16 6.57
C ILE A 93 -7.14 3.62 7.87
N LEU A 94 -7.94 2.77 8.49
CA LEU A 94 -8.37 2.89 9.87
C LEU A 94 -7.48 1.99 10.74
N LEU A 95 -6.59 2.59 11.53
CA LEU A 95 -5.89 1.90 12.60
C LEU A 95 -6.65 2.10 13.91
N ILE A 96 -7.02 1.00 14.56
CA ILE A 96 -7.58 0.99 15.91
C ILE A 96 -6.52 0.43 16.85
N GLY A 97 -6.17 1.20 17.88
CA GLY A 97 -5.31 0.75 18.96
C GLY A 97 -6.09 0.61 20.28
N GLY A 98 -5.90 -0.52 20.96
CA GLY A 98 -6.34 -0.63 22.34
C GLY A 98 -5.59 0.36 23.24
N ALA A 99 -6.10 0.62 24.43
CA ALA A 99 -5.43 1.45 25.43
C ALA A 99 -5.82 1.02 26.85
N ALA A 100 -5.03 1.41 27.83
CA ALA A 100 -5.33 1.26 29.24
C ALA A 100 -6.69 1.88 29.59
N ALA A 101 -7.34 1.34 30.61
CA ALA A 101 -8.63 1.85 31.09
C ALA A 101 -8.57 3.34 31.42
N THR A 102 -9.64 4.07 31.15
CA THR A 102 -9.70 5.54 31.29
C THR A 102 -9.29 6.06 32.67
N LEU A 103 -9.63 5.33 33.75
CA LEU A 103 -9.23 5.64 35.12
C LEU A 103 -7.75 5.40 35.43
N LEU A 104 -7.09 4.53 34.67
CA LEU A 104 -5.74 4.06 34.92
C LEU A 104 -4.72 4.65 33.95
N LYS A 105 -5.17 5.35 32.92
CA LYS A 105 -4.29 5.97 31.91
C LYS A 105 -3.33 6.98 32.56
N GLY A 106 -2.05 6.85 32.27
CA GLY A 106 -0.97 7.66 32.85
C GLY A 106 -0.58 7.28 34.27
N LYS A 107 -1.08 6.13 34.79
CA LYS A 107 -0.77 5.67 36.15
C LYS A 107 0.12 4.42 36.19
N GLY A 108 0.78 4.08 35.09
CA GLY A 108 1.70 2.94 35.00
C GLY A 108 1.00 1.61 34.74
N SER A 109 -0.15 1.63 34.06
CA SER A 109 -0.81 0.40 33.59
C SER A 109 0.05 -0.33 32.56
N LEU A 110 -0.15 -1.64 32.43
CA LEU A 110 0.53 -2.42 31.41
C LEU A 110 0.26 -1.83 30.01
N GLN A 111 1.32 -1.64 29.23
CA GLN A 111 1.28 -1.13 27.85
C GLN A 111 0.70 0.30 27.70
N ASP A 112 0.64 1.07 28.79
CA ASP A 112 0.15 2.44 28.77
C ASP A 112 1.26 3.42 28.34
N ILE A 113 1.12 3.98 27.14
CA ILE A 113 2.00 5.00 26.55
C ILE A 113 1.16 6.09 25.88
N ASP A 114 1.76 7.23 25.56
CA ASP A 114 1.10 8.29 24.77
C ASP A 114 1.08 7.95 23.27
N GLN A 115 0.16 7.08 22.88
CA GLN A 115 -0.02 6.61 21.50
C GLN A 115 -0.51 7.73 20.58
N ILE A 116 -1.27 8.67 21.11
CA ILE A 116 -1.82 9.81 20.33
C ILE A 116 -0.68 10.71 19.85
N SER A 117 0.22 11.12 20.74
CA SER A 117 1.38 11.95 20.34
C SER A 117 2.32 11.22 19.39
N LEU A 118 2.51 9.91 19.60
CA LEU A 118 3.33 9.07 18.71
C LEU A 118 2.84 9.11 17.26
N LEU A 119 1.53 8.91 17.04
CA LEU A 119 0.98 8.76 15.69
C LEU A 119 0.49 10.06 15.06
N LYS A 120 0.25 11.12 15.83
CA LYS A 120 -0.33 12.39 15.38
C LYS A 120 0.31 12.99 14.13
N THR A 121 1.61 12.82 13.94
CA THR A 121 2.34 13.37 12.79
C THR A 121 2.25 12.50 11.53
N TYR A 122 1.83 11.24 11.67
CA TYR A 122 1.77 10.25 10.60
C TYR A 122 0.37 9.97 10.08
N VAL A 123 -0.67 10.49 10.77
CA VAL A 123 -2.07 10.25 10.41
C VAL A 123 -2.82 11.55 10.16
N LYS A 124 -3.94 11.47 9.45
CA LYS A 124 -4.83 12.63 9.22
C LYS A 124 -5.58 13.05 10.47
N SER A 125 -5.85 12.09 11.35
CA SER A 125 -6.53 12.29 12.64
C SER A 125 -6.10 11.21 13.61
N ALA A 126 -5.74 11.60 14.84
CA ALA A 126 -5.52 10.70 15.97
C ALA A 126 -6.47 11.10 17.09
N VAL A 127 -7.33 10.19 17.54
CA VAL A 127 -8.38 10.48 18.54
C VAL A 127 -8.45 9.35 19.57
N SER A 128 -8.44 9.71 20.86
CA SER A 128 -8.77 8.81 21.97
C SER A 128 -10.24 8.97 22.34
N VAL A 129 -11.00 7.89 22.33
CA VAL A 129 -12.42 7.88 22.73
C VAL A 129 -12.52 7.86 24.25
N LYS A 130 -13.47 8.61 24.80
CA LYS A 130 -13.60 8.78 26.26
C LYS A 130 -14.92 8.24 26.83
N LYS A 131 -15.90 7.91 25.99
CA LYS A 131 -17.23 7.46 26.41
C LYS A 131 -17.79 6.46 25.42
N VAL A 132 -18.50 5.48 25.92
CA VAL A 132 -19.11 4.41 25.10
C VAL A 132 -19.97 4.98 23.96
N ARG A 133 -20.82 5.96 24.25
CA ARG A 133 -21.71 6.60 23.24
C ARG A 133 -20.96 7.30 22.10
N ASP A 134 -19.67 7.60 22.25
CA ASP A 134 -18.87 8.32 21.27
C ASP A 134 -18.08 7.38 20.35
N VAL A 135 -18.06 6.06 20.60
CA VAL A 135 -17.28 5.10 19.85
C VAL A 135 -17.68 5.09 18.36
N ILE A 136 -18.93 4.77 18.07
CA ILE A 136 -19.40 4.66 16.67
C ILE A 136 -19.35 5.99 15.93
N PRO A 137 -19.80 7.15 16.49
CA PRO A 137 -19.62 8.43 15.81
C PRO A 137 -18.17 8.82 15.56
N THR A 138 -17.22 8.44 16.44
CA THR A 138 -15.79 8.68 16.24
C THR A 138 -15.24 7.83 15.10
N LEU A 139 -15.57 6.53 15.06
CA LEU A 139 -15.18 5.64 13.97
C LEU A 139 -15.73 6.12 12.62
N ALA A 140 -16.98 6.57 12.57
CA ALA A 140 -17.59 7.13 11.36
C ALA A 140 -16.86 8.40 10.89
N ASN A 141 -16.51 9.31 11.80
CA ASN A 141 -15.71 10.50 11.50
C ASN A 141 -14.30 10.16 11.05
N ALA A 142 -13.66 9.15 11.65
CA ALA A 142 -12.35 8.68 11.28
C ALA A 142 -12.33 8.16 9.84
N ILE A 143 -13.29 7.28 9.47
CA ILE A 143 -13.43 6.76 8.10
C ILE A 143 -13.65 7.92 7.10
N ASN A 144 -14.59 8.82 7.36
CA ASN A 144 -14.85 9.96 6.47
C ASN A 144 -13.63 10.88 6.34
N THR A 145 -12.83 11.02 7.42
CA THR A 145 -11.58 11.79 7.39
C THR A 145 -10.51 11.08 6.55
N ALA A 146 -10.38 9.75 6.69
CA ALA A 146 -9.41 8.96 5.93
C ALA A 146 -9.58 9.13 4.42
N ILE A 147 -10.82 9.10 3.93
CA ILE A 147 -11.13 9.15 2.49
C ILE A 147 -11.33 10.58 1.94
N SER A 148 -11.48 11.60 2.81
CA SER A 148 -11.74 12.99 2.38
C SER A 148 -10.52 13.67 1.75
N GLY A 149 -10.69 14.37 0.65
CA GLY A 149 -9.64 15.16 0.00
C GLY A 149 -8.46 14.29 -0.43
N VAL A 150 -7.25 14.56 0.09
CA VAL A 150 -6.12 13.62 -0.06
C VAL A 150 -6.35 12.47 0.91
N PRO A 151 -6.54 11.23 0.43
CA PRO A 151 -6.71 10.08 1.32
C PRO A 151 -5.49 9.83 2.20
N GLY A 152 -5.68 9.14 3.32
CA GLY A 152 -4.58 8.77 4.21
C GLY A 152 -5.04 8.13 5.50
N PRO A 153 -4.12 7.57 6.30
CA PRO A 153 -4.44 6.82 7.50
C PRO A 153 -5.02 7.71 8.60
N VAL A 154 -5.83 7.09 9.45
CA VAL A 154 -6.37 7.67 10.70
C VAL A 154 -6.15 6.69 11.84
N PHE A 155 -6.05 7.20 13.05
CA PHE A 155 -5.89 6.42 14.28
C PHE A 155 -7.01 6.71 15.27
N VAL A 156 -7.63 5.65 15.80
CA VAL A 156 -8.60 5.72 16.87
C VAL A 156 -8.13 4.85 18.02
N GLU A 157 -7.90 5.49 19.18
CA GLU A 157 -7.56 4.82 20.42
C GLU A 157 -8.82 4.49 21.22
N LEU A 158 -8.97 3.22 21.57
CA LEU A 158 -10.11 2.71 22.33
C LEU A 158 -9.63 2.13 23.67
N PRO A 159 -9.86 2.83 24.80
CA PRO A 159 -9.62 2.29 26.13
C PRO A 159 -10.41 1.01 26.39
N ILE A 160 -9.78 0.05 27.09
CA ILE A 160 -10.34 -1.29 27.31
C ILE A 160 -11.70 -1.26 28.03
N ASP A 161 -11.87 -0.34 28.97
CA ASP A 161 -13.10 -0.16 29.76
C ASP A 161 -14.30 0.35 28.94
N LEU A 162 -14.07 0.82 27.70
CA LEU A 162 -15.17 1.14 26.76
C LEU A 162 -15.68 -0.08 26.00
N LEU A 163 -14.88 -1.15 25.93
CA LEU A 163 -15.12 -2.27 25.01
C LEU A 163 -15.80 -3.46 25.68
N TYR A 164 -15.45 -3.73 26.93
CA TYR A 164 -15.99 -4.86 27.70
C TYR A 164 -17.40 -4.56 28.26
N PRO A 165 -18.15 -5.61 28.70
CA PRO A 165 -19.47 -5.41 29.32
C PRO A 165 -19.40 -4.50 30.53
N GLU A 166 -20.38 -3.60 30.70
CA GLU A 166 -20.44 -2.66 31.79
C GLU A 166 -20.40 -3.34 33.17
N GLU A 167 -21.09 -4.48 33.30
CA GLU A 167 -21.13 -5.24 34.57
C GLU A 167 -19.74 -5.73 34.99
N ASP A 168 -18.94 -6.23 34.02
CA ASP A 168 -17.60 -6.74 34.29
C ASP A 168 -16.65 -5.60 34.66
N ILE A 169 -16.73 -4.49 33.96
CA ILE A 169 -15.92 -3.28 34.25
C ILE A 169 -16.26 -2.72 35.63
N ARG A 170 -17.56 -2.63 35.97
CA ARG A 170 -17.97 -2.17 37.30
C ARG A 170 -17.47 -3.09 38.39
N LYS A 171 -17.64 -4.40 38.22
CA LYS A 171 -17.16 -5.42 39.16
C LYS A 171 -15.64 -5.33 39.38
N GLU A 172 -14.88 -5.22 38.31
CA GLU A 172 -13.41 -5.15 38.37
C GLU A 172 -12.93 -3.93 39.16
N PHE A 173 -13.44 -2.73 38.83
CA PHE A 173 -13.04 -1.51 39.53
C PHE A 173 -13.54 -1.42 40.96
N ILE A 174 -14.77 -1.85 41.25
CA ILE A 174 -15.35 -1.75 42.58
C ILE A 174 -14.71 -2.75 43.54
N ASN A 175 -14.38 -3.97 43.10
CA ASN A 175 -13.75 -4.98 43.94
C ASN A 175 -12.33 -4.58 44.42
N GLN A 176 -11.66 -3.71 43.72
CA GLN A 176 -10.32 -3.20 44.09
C GLN A 176 -10.35 -2.05 45.08
N LEU A 177 -11.54 -1.51 45.42
CA LEU A 177 -11.67 -0.39 46.33
C LEU A 177 -11.73 -0.83 47.80
N PRO A 178 -11.23 0.01 48.75
CA PRO A 178 -11.41 -0.22 50.17
C PRO A 178 -12.88 -0.34 50.54
N LYS A 179 -13.26 -1.40 51.26
CA LYS A 179 -14.66 -1.71 51.62
C LYS A 179 -15.23 -0.85 52.75
N SER A 180 -14.39 -0.12 53.52
CA SER A 180 -14.83 0.60 54.72
C SER A 180 -14.04 1.92 54.90
N GLY A 181 -14.55 2.79 55.80
CA GLY A 181 -13.92 4.07 56.12
C GLY A 181 -14.36 5.23 55.20
N LEU A 182 -14.01 6.46 55.60
CA LEU A 182 -14.33 7.69 54.83
C LEU A 182 -13.65 7.68 53.44
N PHE A 183 -12.40 7.27 53.37
CA PHE A 183 -11.62 7.16 52.14
C PHE A 183 -12.27 6.15 51.18
N GLY A 184 -12.74 4.98 51.67
CA GLY A 184 -13.45 4.01 50.85
C GLY A 184 -14.72 4.60 50.26
N LYS A 185 -15.55 5.30 51.05
CA LYS A 185 -16.76 5.94 50.54
C LYS A 185 -16.51 6.97 49.45
N ILE A 186 -15.46 7.80 49.61
CA ILE A 186 -15.07 8.79 48.59
C ILE A 186 -14.57 8.10 47.30
N ALA A 187 -13.74 7.06 47.41
CA ALA A 187 -13.24 6.29 46.28
C ALA A 187 -14.39 5.62 45.51
N HIS A 188 -15.32 4.95 46.21
CA HIS A 188 -16.53 4.36 45.61
C HIS A 188 -17.39 5.41 44.89
N TRP A 189 -17.62 6.59 45.52
CA TRP A 189 -18.38 7.67 44.89
C TRP A 189 -17.69 8.18 43.59
N TYR A 190 -16.38 8.39 43.64
CA TYR A 190 -15.59 8.86 42.48
C TYR A 190 -15.65 7.87 41.33
N VAL A 191 -15.34 6.58 41.59
CA VAL A 191 -15.37 5.52 40.58
C VAL A 191 -16.76 5.33 40.00
N ASN A 192 -17.81 5.27 40.84
CA ASN A 192 -19.19 5.14 40.37
C ASN A 192 -19.61 6.34 39.51
N ARG A 193 -19.24 7.58 39.91
CA ARG A 193 -19.52 8.77 39.09
C ARG A 193 -18.85 8.69 37.72
N HIS A 194 -17.59 8.24 37.66
CA HIS A 194 -16.86 8.05 36.43
C HIS A 194 -17.53 6.99 35.54
N LEU A 195 -17.81 5.82 36.08
CA LEU A 195 -18.45 4.73 35.32
C LEU A 195 -19.85 5.11 34.83
N ASN A 196 -20.66 5.85 35.63
CA ASN A 196 -21.94 6.36 35.19
C ASN A 196 -21.84 7.37 34.03
N ASP A 197 -20.78 8.18 33.96
CA ASP A 197 -20.54 9.07 32.81
C ASP A 197 -20.00 8.29 31.60
N LEU A 198 -19.15 7.29 31.84
CA LEU A 198 -18.56 6.41 30.81
C LEU A 198 -19.64 5.66 30.03
N PHE A 199 -20.59 5.02 30.75
CA PHE A 199 -21.68 4.20 30.20
C PHE A 199 -23.01 4.95 30.03
N SER A 200 -23.00 6.26 30.15
CA SER A 200 -24.21 7.07 30.05
C SER A 200 -24.96 6.84 28.74
N SER A 201 -26.25 6.57 28.81
CA SER A 201 -27.17 6.38 27.67
C SER A 201 -27.52 7.67 26.91
N LYS A 202 -26.99 8.83 27.30
CA LYS A 202 -27.19 10.10 26.59
C LYS A 202 -26.69 9.97 25.16
N LYS A 203 -27.34 10.66 24.21
CA LYS A 203 -26.85 10.71 22.81
C LYS A 203 -25.48 11.36 22.74
N SER A 204 -24.65 10.87 21.82
CA SER A 204 -23.37 11.50 21.49
C SER A 204 -23.58 12.92 20.94
N SER A 205 -22.72 13.83 21.34
CA SER A 205 -22.66 15.19 20.76
C SER A 205 -21.78 15.27 19.51
N ILE A 206 -21.08 14.19 19.15
CA ILE A 206 -20.19 14.12 18.00
C ILE A 206 -21.01 14.12 16.71
N LYS A 207 -20.81 15.15 15.88
CA LYS A 207 -21.41 15.22 14.55
C LYS A 207 -20.50 14.55 13.52
N VAL A 208 -21.04 13.62 12.75
CA VAL A 208 -20.33 12.97 11.66
C VAL A 208 -20.21 13.94 10.48
N LYS A 209 -18.99 14.28 10.11
CA LYS A 209 -18.69 15.20 8.99
C LYS A 209 -18.81 14.46 7.66
N PRO A 210 -19.43 15.07 6.63
CA PRO A 210 -19.49 14.45 5.31
C PRO A 210 -18.12 14.40 4.64
N VAL A 211 -17.97 13.49 3.69
CA VAL A 211 -16.78 13.39 2.84
C VAL A 211 -16.67 14.64 1.96
N LYS A 212 -15.50 15.28 1.97
CA LYS A 212 -15.25 16.48 1.15
C LYS A 212 -14.97 16.07 -0.29
N LYS A 213 -15.73 16.63 -1.23
CA LYS A 213 -15.53 16.49 -2.69
C LYS A 213 -14.76 17.67 -3.26
N PHE A 214 -14.03 17.43 -4.35
CA PHE A 214 -13.36 18.51 -5.10
C PHE A 214 -14.37 19.25 -5.98
N LYS A 215 -14.14 20.55 -6.18
CA LYS A 215 -14.89 21.35 -7.13
C LYS A 215 -14.16 21.35 -8.48
N LEU A 216 -14.91 21.23 -9.57
CA LEU A 216 -14.38 21.33 -10.92
C LEU A 216 -14.18 22.81 -11.28
N ASP A 217 -13.03 23.12 -11.89
CA ASP A 217 -12.70 24.46 -12.43
C ASP A 217 -12.72 24.35 -13.96
N GLN A 218 -13.89 24.66 -14.56
CA GLN A 218 -14.12 24.49 -16.00
C GLN A 218 -13.14 25.32 -16.84
N HIS A 219 -12.83 26.55 -16.45
CA HIS A 219 -11.87 27.39 -17.16
C HIS A 219 -10.47 26.74 -17.26
N LYS A 220 -10.01 26.12 -16.17
CA LYS A 220 -8.72 25.40 -16.19
C LYS A 220 -8.78 24.09 -16.99
N ILE A 221 -9.92 23.40 -16.98
CA ILE A 221 -10.15 22.20 -17.79
C ILE A 221 -10.05 22.56 -19.28
N ASP A 222 -10.75 23.61 -19.71
CA ASP A 222 -10.74 24.08 -21.11
C ASP A 222 -9.34 24.54 -21.55
N LYS A 223 -8.64 25.29 -20.69
CA LYS A 223 -7.24 25.69 -20.93
C LYS A 223 -6.30 24.50 -21.09
N ALA A 224 -6.44 23.48 -20.23
CA ALA A 224 -5.65 22.26 -20.32
C ALA A 224 -5.94 21.48 -21.61
N ALA A 225 -7.24 21.31 -21.94
CA ALA A 225 -7.66 20.66 -23.18
C ALA A 225 -7.09 21.34 -24.42
N LEU A 226 -7.18 22.68 -24.48
CA LEU A 226 -6.65 23.46 -25.61
C LEU A 226 -5.13 23.30 -25.76
N ALA A 227 -4.38 23.29 -24.66
CA ALA A 227 -2.93 23.07 -24.69
C ALA A 227 -2.58 21.66 -25.20
N ILE A 228 -3.31 20.62 -24.76
CA ILE A 228 -3.10 19.24 -25.21
C ILE A 228 -3.37 19.08 -26.71
N VAL A 229 -4.50 19.61 -27.22
CA VAL A 229 -4.85 19.52 -28.67
C VAL A 229 -3.79 20.16 -29.56
N LYS A 230 -3.23 21.30 -29.16
CA LYS A 230 -2.20 22.03 -29.92
C LYS A 230 -0.82 21.39 -29.87
N SER A 231 -0.60 20.45 -28.96
CA SER A 231 0.70 19.80 -28.76
C SER A 231 1.10 18.91 -29.95
N LYS A 232 2.38 18.90 -30.27
CA LYS A 232 3.01 17.99 -31.23
C LYS A 232 3.78 16.87 -30.54
N ARG A 233 4.20 17.09 -29.30
CA ARG A 233 5.01 16.15 -28.50
C ARG A 233 4.46 16.03 -27.05
N PRO A 234 3.19 15.66 -26.88
CA PRO A 234 2.60 15.51 -25.55
C PRO A 234 3.20 14.30 -24.83
N VAL A 235 3.30 14.39 -23.50
CA VAL A 235 3.66 13.26 -22.62
C VAL A 235 2.76 13.25 -21.40
N PHE A 236 2.13 12.10 -21.13
CA PHE A 236 1.29 11.87 -19.95
C PHE A 236 2.05 11.05 -18.90
N LEU A 237 2.01 11.51 -17.65
CA LEU A 237 2.60 10.82 -16.49
C LEU A 237 1.50 10.48 -15.49
N LEU A 238 1.22 9.20 -15.29
CA LEU A 238 0.21 8.72 -14.36
C LEU A 238 0.83 8.22 -13.07
N GLY A 239 0.29 8.65 -11.94
CA GLY A 239 0.70 8.23 -10.60
C GLY A 239 -0.42 7.61 -9.79
N ASN A 240 -0.14 7.35 -8.52
CA ASN A 240 -1.02 6.59 -7.61
C ASN A 240 -2.45 7.13 -7.52
N GLN A 241 -2.65 8.44 -7.63
CA GLN A 241 -4.00 9.01 -7.47
C GLN A 241 -4.97 8.60 -8.59
N VAL A 242 -4.46 8.15 -9.76
CA VAL A 242 -5.31 7.64 -10.85
C VAL A 242 -6.04 6.36 -10.43
N THR A 243 -5.44 5.53 -9.58
CA THR A 243 -6.04 4.28 -9.11
C THR A 243 -6.86 4.42 -7.82
N GLN A 244 -6.86 5.60 -7.18
CA GLN A 244 -7.57 5.82 -5.92
C GLN A 244 -9.09 5.96 -6.07
N ASN A 245 -9.57 6.42 -7.22
CA ASN A 245 -10.99 6.59 -7.51
C ASN A 245 -11.40 5.56 -8.57
N LYS A 246 -11.87 4.39 -8.10
CA LYS A 246 -12.17 3.25 -8.97
C LYS A 246 -13.40 3.49 -9.83
N ASP A 247 -14.37 4.27 -9.34
CA ASP A 247 -15.57 4.65 -10.10
C ASP A 247 -15.22 5.38 -11.42
N PHE A 248 -14.20 6.25 -11.37
CA PHE A 248 -13.75 7.03 -12.52
C PHE A 248 -12.55 6.42 -13.26
N LEU A 249 -11.92 5.37 -12.73
CA LEU A 249 -10.70 4.80 -13.31
C LEU A 249 -10.91 4.40 -14.78
N SER A 250 -11.92 3.58 -15.07
CA SER A 250 -12.19 3.11 -16.44
C SER A 250 -12.48 4.27 -17.39
N MET A 251 -13.25 5.27 -16.97
CA MET A 251 -13.57 6.44 -17.78
C MET A 251 -12.34 7.31 -18.03
N CYS A 252 -11.47 7.45 -17.03
CA CYS A 252 -10.18 8.16 -17.15
C CYS A 252 -9.29 7.48 -18.18
N LEU A 253 -9.10 6.16 -18.07
CA LEU A 253 -8.23 5.38 -18.99
C LEU A 253 -8.76 5.44 -20.43
N LYS A 254 -10.08 5.30 -20.64
CA LYS A 254 -10.70 5.48 -21.96
C LYS A 254 -10.47 6.88 -22.53
N SER A 255 -10.51 7.91 -21.67
CA SER A 255 -10.25 9.30 -22.10
C SER A 255 -8.79 9.49 -22.51
N ILE A 256 -7.84 8.84 -21.83
CA ILE A 256 -6.42 8.91 -22.17
C ILE A 256 -6.14 8.11 -23.45
N ASP A 257 -6.71 6.92 -23.59
CA ASP A 257 -6.57 6.09 -24.80
C ASP A 257 -7.09 6.82 -26.06
N LYS A 258 -8.25 7.51 -25.96
CA LYS A 258 -8.79 8.35 -27.03
C LYS A 258 -7.81 9.42 -27.50
N LEU A 259 -6.92 9.92 -26.63
CA LEU A 259 -5.94 10.94 -27.00
C LEU A 259 -4.83 10.40 -27.90
N SER A 260 -4.61 9.09 -27.94
CA SER A 260 -3.57 8.47 -28.77
C SER A 260 -2.21 9.15 -28.59
N ALA A 261 -1.80 9.37 -27.35
CA ALA A 261 -0.61 10.12 -26.98
C ALA A 261 0.29 9.32 -26.01
N PRO A 262 1.60 9.52 -26.00
CA PRO A 262 2.52 8.77 -25.15
C PRO A 262 2.21 8.88 -23.66
N VAL A 263 2.13 7.72 -22.99
CA VAL A 263 1.82 7.58 -21.57
C VAL A 263 2.94 6.84 -20.84
N TYR A 264 3.35 7.35 -19.70
CA TYR A 264 4.23 6.69 -18.73
C TYR A 264 3.51 6.54 -17.38
N THR A 265 3.75 5.45 -16.69
CA THR A 265 3.13 5.16 -15.39
C THR A 265 4.15 5.06 -14.26
N SER A 266 3.71 5.28 -13.02
CA SER A 266 4.52 5.14 -11.82
C SER A 266 3.69 4.57 -10.66
N GLY A 267 4.32 3.71 -9.83
CA GLY A 267 3.68 3.09 -8.67
C GLY A 267 2.41 2.31 -9.07
N MET A 268 1.32 2.53 -8.35
CA MET A 268 0.04 1.85 -8.56
C MET A 268 -0.60 2.04 -9.96
N ALA A 269 -0.18 3.04 -10.73
CA ALA A 269 -0.66 3.21 -12.11
C ALA A 269 -0.04 2.20 -13.09
N ARG A 270 0.96 1.41 -12.68
CA ARG A 270 1.47 0.29 -13.47
C ARG A 270 0.34 -0.69 -13.78
N GLY A 271 0.31 -1.19 -14.99
CA GLY A 271 -0.76 -2.09 -15.47
C GLY A 271 -2.03 -1.38 -15.96
N CYS A 272 -2.19 -0.07 -15.80
CA CYS A 272 -3.38 0.65 -16.26
C CYS A 272 -3.67 0.48 -17.77
N PHE A 273 -2.64 0.23 -18.59
CA PHE A 273 -2.74 0.05 -20.04
C PHE A 273 -2.41 -1.38 -20.49
N GLY A 274 -2.34 -2.33 -19.56
CA GLY A 274 -1.97 -3.71 -19.88
C GLY A 274 -0.52 -3.85 -20.35
N SER A 275 -0.24 -4.94 -21.08
CA SER A 275 1.12 -5.27 -21.54
C SER A 275 1.44 -4.83 -22.96
N ASN A 276 0.44 -4.55 -23.80
CA ASN A 276 0.59 -4.42 -25.26
C ASN A 276 -0.05 -3.14 -25.85
N ASP A 277 -0.33 -2.13 -25.01
CA ASP A 277 -0.88 -0.87 -25.51
C ASP A 277 0.19 -0.08 -26.27
N LYS A 278 -0.12 0.37 -27.49
CA LYS A 278 0.80 1.08 -28.38
C LYS A 278 1.18 2.49 -27.95
N TYR A 279 0.45 3.08 -27.03
CA TYR A 279 0.70 4.41 -26.49
C TYR A 279 1.37 4.37 -25.12
N PHE A 280 1.50 3.19 -24.54
CA PHE A 280 2.14 2.98 -23.26
C PHE A 280 3.64 2.72 -23.41
N PHE A 281 4.44 3.62 -22.85
CA PHE A 281 5.91 3.55 -22.86
C PHE A 281 6.44 3.30 -21.44
N ARG A 282 7.48 2.49 -21.36
CA ARG A 282 8.11 2.09 -20.09
C ARG A 282 9.51 2.64 -19.95
N HIS A 283 10.20 2.81 -21.07
CA HIS A 283 11.61 3.16 -21.16
C HIS A 283 11.80 4.58 -21.69
N ASN A 284 13.01 5.10 -21.59
CA ASN A 284 13.41 6.40 -22.16
C ASN A 284 12.55 7.62 -21.73
N ARG A 285 11.86 7.53 -20.56
CA ARG A 285 11.03 8.62 -20.03
C ARG A 285 11.77 9.96 -19.92
N LYS A 286 13.08 9.93 -19.56
CA LYS A 286 13.90 11.15 -19.50
C LYS A 286 14.05 11.81 -20.85
N HIS A 287 14.20 11.04 -21.94
CA HIS A 287 14.23 11.55 -23.31
C HIS A 287 12.89 12.17 -23.68
N ALA A 288 11.79 11.47 -23.39
CA ALA A 288 10.44 11.97 -23.65
C ALA A 288 10.18 13.31 -22.96
N LEU A 289 10.52 13.43 -21.67
CA LEU A 289 10.33 14.67 -20.91
C LEU A 289 11.18 15.83 -21.40
N LYS A 290 12.42 15.58 -21.88
CA LYS A 290 13.31 16.62 -22.43
C LYS A 290 12.83 17.20 -23.76
N ASN A 291 12.11 16.41 -24.55
CA ASN A 291 11.68 16.78 -25.89
C ASN A 291 10.18 17.08 -26.00
N ALA A 292 9.42 16.93 -24.90
CA ALA A 292 8.01 17.26 -24.85
C ALA A 292 7.77 18.78 -25.01
N ASP A 293 6.67 19.15 -25.66
CA ASP A 293 6.12 20.52 -25.68
C ASP A 293 4.96 20.69 -24.67
N VAL A 294 4.29 19.59 -24.29
CA VAL A 294 3.30 19.54 -23.21
C VAL A 294 3.57 18.33 -22.33
N VAL A 295 3.63 18.53 -21.01
CA VAL A 295 3.73 17.46 -20.01
C VAL A 295 2.51 17.52 -19.11
N VAL A 296 1.75 16.41 -19.06
CA VAL A 296 0.57 16.27 -18.20
C VAL A 296 0.86 15.31 -17.06
N THR A 297 0.82 15.77 -15.82
CA THR A 297 0.99 14.92 -14.62
C THR A 297 -0.35 14.66 -13.95
N LEU A 298 -0.73 13.40 -13.82
CA LEU A 298 -1.98 12.93 -13.23
C LEU A 298 -1.70 12.24 -11.88
N GLY A 299 -1.84 12.98 -10.79
CA GLY A 299 -1.70 12.43 -9.44
C GLY A 299 -0.29 11.90 -9.09
N VAL A 300 0.74 12.46 -9.70
CA VAL A 300 2.14 12.21 -9.39
C VAL A 300 2.86 13.53 -9.09
N PRO A 301 3.59 13.65 -7.96
CA PRO A 301 4.42 14.82 -7.70
C PRO A 301 5.73 14.77 -8.49
N LEU A 302 6.32 15.93 -8.74
CA LEU A 302 7.68 16.04 -9.30
C LEU A 302 8.72 15.84 -8.19
N ASP A 303 8.90 14.59 -7.75
CA ASP A 303 9.88 14.20 -6.73
C ASP A 303 11.08 13.44 -7.36
N PHE A 304 11.87 12.73 -6.53
CA PHE A 304 13.04 11.99 -6.98
C PHE A 304 12.73 11.01 -8.13
N ARG A 305 11.55 10.40 -8.17
CA ARG A 305 11.11 9.46 -9.22
C ARG A 305 11.06 10.10 -10.60
N LEU A 306 10.88 11.42 -10.66
CA LEU A 306 10.83 12.23 -11.88
C LEU A 306 11.99 13.23 -11.95
N GLY A 307 13.11 12.94 -11.24
CA GLY A 307 14.29 13.80 -11.18
C GLY A 307 13.93 15.23 -10.75
N TYR A 308 13.05 15.36 -9.77
CA TYR A 308 12.56 16.65 -9.23
C TYR A 308 12.00 17.60 -10.29
N GLY A 309 11.66 17.09 -11.47
CA GLY A 309 11.20 17.89 -12.62
C GLY A 309 12.30 18.51 -13.48
N PHE A 310 13.59 18.31 -13.15
CA PHE A 310 14.71 18.85 -13.94
C PHE A 310 14.82 18.27 -15.36
N SER A 311 14.23 17.10 -15.57
CA SER A 311 14.22 16.47 -16.91
C SER A 311 13.14 17.03 -17.84
N ILE A 312 12.19 17.83 -17.32
CA ILE A 312 11.12 18.44 -18.15
C ILE A 312 11.70 19.60 -18.94
N ASN A 313 11.45 19.62 -20.24
CA ASN A 313 11.81 20.73 -21.12
C ASN A 313 11.35 22.06 -20.50
N LYS A 314 12.23 23.04 -20.44
CA LYS A 314 11.94 24.37 -19.86
C LYS A 314 10.85 25.11 -20.60
N ASP A 315 10.73 24.87 -21.92
CA ASP A 315 9.77 25.53 -22.81
C ASP A 315 8.45 24.72 -22.92
N ALA A 316 8.37 23.55 -22.28
CA ALA A 316 7.13 22.76 -22.26
C ALA A 316 6.08 23.36 -21.34
N THR A 317 4.82 23.34 -21.78
CA THR A 317 3.68 23.64 -20.91
C THR A 317 3.45 22.50 -19.92
N LEU A 318 3.64 22.77 -18.64
CA LEU A 318 3.40 21.80 -17.56
C LEU A 318 1.96 21.90 -17.05
N ILE A 319 1.17 20.88 -17.30
CA ILE A 319 -0.19 20.70 -16.76
C ILE A 319 -0.10 19.70 -15.61
N SER A 320 -0.49 20.09 -14.40
CA SER A 320 -0.48 19.21 -13.25
C SER A 320 -1.87 19.13 -12.61
N ILE A 321 -2.34 17.91 -12.38
CA ILE A 321 -3.62 17.62 -11.73
C ILE A 321 -3.36 16.76 -10.51
N ASN A 322 -3.71 17.26 -9.31
CA ASN A 322 -3.38 16.59 -8.06
C ASN A 322 -4.39 16.93 -6.96
N LYS A 323 -4.74 15.92 -6.14
CA LYS A 323 -5.57 16.08 -4.93
C LYS A 323 -4.86 16.88 -3.83
N SER A 324 -3.52 16.91 -3.83
CA SER A 324 -2.68 17.61 -2.86
C SER A 324 -2.17 18.93 -3.43
N LYS A 325 -2.52 20.06 -2.81
CA LYS A 325 -1.96 21.37 -3.18
C LYS A 325 -0.44 21.43 -3.04
N LYS A 326 0.10 20.72 -2.01
CA LYS A 326 1.54 20.64 -1.77
C LYS A 326 2.24 19.91 -2.91
N ASP A 327 1.70 18.75 -3.31
CA ASP A 327 2.29 17.92 -4.35
C ASP A 327 2.09 18.52 -5.75
N LEU A 328 0.99 19.24 -5.96
CA LEU A 328 0.70 19.98 -7.19
C LEU A 328 1.82 20.97 -7.55
N ASN A 329 2.43 21.60 -6.56
CA ASN A 329 3.45 22.63 -6.73
C ASN A 329 4.86 22.17 -6.30
N LYS A 330 5.05 20.86 -6.11
CA LYS A 330 6.32 20.32 -5.58
C LYS A 330 7.43 20.46 -6.62
N ASN A 331 8.51 21.11 -6.23
CA ASN A 331 9.74 21.37 -6.99
C ASN A 331 9.60 22.23 -8.27
N LYS A 332 8.46 22.24 -8.94
CA LYS A 332 8.18 23.12 -10.09
C LYS A 332 6.71 23.52 -10.07
N LYS A 333 6.43 24.80 -10.18
CA LYS A 333 5.07 25.32 -10.31
C LYS A 333 4.55 25.02 -11.73
N PRO A 334 3.36 24.40 -11.88
CA PRO A 334 2.79 24.16 -13.21
C PRO A 334 2.24 25.44 -13.84
N ASP A 335 2.24 25.48 -15.19
CA ASP A 335 1.61 26.55 -15.97
C ASP A 335 0.08 26.46 -15.84
N ILE A 336 -0.45 25.22 -15.79
CA ILE A 336 -1.86 24.94 -15.53
C ILE A 336 -1.96 23.94 -14.37
N GLY A 337 -2.23 24.46 -13.16
CA GLY A 337 -2.38 23.65 -11.94
C GLY A 337 -3.85 23.46 -11.58
N ILE A 338 -4.33 22.21 -11.53
CA ILE A 338 -5.70 21.85 -11.18
C ILE A 338 -5.70 21.05 -9.87
N HIS A 339 -6.21 21.66 -8.81
CA HIS A 339 -6.35 21.02 -7.50
C HIS A 339 -7.67 20.24 -7.44
N ALA A 340 -7.65 19.00 -7.93
CA ALA A 340 -8.83 18.15 -8.04
C ALA A 340 -8.45 16.66 -8.13
N ASP A 341 -9.47 15.80 -8.25
CA ASP A 341 -9.29 14.38 -8.56
C ASP A 341 -8.82 14.21 -10.02
N PRO A 342 -7.64 13.61 -10.26
CA PRO A 342 -7.08 13.47 -11.61
C PRO A 342 -7.96 12.67 -12.55
N THR A 343 -8.67 11.65 -12.04
CA THR A 343 -9.53 10.81 -12.88
C THR A 343 -10.76 11.53 -13.37
N GLN A 344 -11.40 12.33 -12.50
CA GLN A 344 -12.54 13.16 -12.88
C GLN A 344 -12.15 14.22 -13.88
N ILE A 345 -11.05 14.94 -13.64
CA ILE A 345 -10.57 15.99 -14.56
C ILE A 345 -10.21 15.39 -15.91
N MET A 346 -9.53 14.25 -15.94
CA MET A 346 -9.16 13.62 -17.22
C MET A 346 -10.38 13.13 -17.98
N HIS A 347 -11.41 12.63 -17.27
CA HIS A 347 -12.69 12.28 -17.89
C HIS A 347 -13.38 13.53 -18.52
N GLU A 348 -13.41 14.66 -17.82
CA GLU A 348 -14.00 15.92 -18.37
C GLU A 348 -13.21 16.42 -19.59
N ILE A 349 -11.88 16.41 -19.53
CA ILE A 349 -11.03 16.73 -20.69
C ILE A 349 -11.36 15.80 -21.88
N GLY A 350 -11.48 14.49 -21.65
CA GLY A 350 -11.78 13.50 -22.70
C GLY A 350 -13.12 13.68 -23.40
N LYS A 351 -14.09 14.38 -22.77
CA LYS A 351 -15.38 14.70 -23.40
C LYS A 351 -15.28 15.80 -24.48
N ILE A 352 -14.37 16.74 -24.28
CA ILE A 352 -14.30 17.98 -25.08
C ILE A 352 -13.13 18.01 -26.05
N ILE A 353 -12.24 17.01 -26.03
CA ILE A 353 -10.97 17.05 -26.75
C ILE A 353 -10.95 16.07 -27.94
N ASN A 354 -10.34 16.52 -29.02
CA ASN A 354 -9.87 15.66 -30.11
C ASN A 354 -8.40 15.26 -29.89
N PRO A 355 -7.95 14.09 -30.41
CA PRO A 355 -6.57 13.66 -30.29
C PRO A 355 -5.59 14.71 -30.86
N PRO A 356 -4.44 14.96 -30.20
CA PRO A 356 -3.38 15.76 -30.79
C PRO A 356 -2.74 15.04 -31.99
N SER A 357 -2.22 15.81 -32.96
CA SER A 357 -1.48 15.23 -34.08
C SER A 357 -0.03 14.97 -33.68
N CYS A 358 0.25 13.80 -33.08
CA CYS A 358 1.57 13.46 -32.53
C CYS A 358 2.16 12.13 -33.04
N GLN A 359 1.70 11.61 -34.20
CA GLN A 359 2.16 10.29 -34.70
C GLN A 359 3.67 10.21 -34.86
N LYS A 360 4.33 11.24 -35.43
CA LYS A 360 5.81 11.24 -35.57
C LYS A 360 6.53 11.12 -34.22
N TRP A 361 5.93 11.70 -33.18
CA TRP A 361 6.46 11.59 -31.81
C TRP A 361 6.32 10.19 -31.23
N ILE A 362 5.18 9.56 -31.45
CA ILE A 362 4.94 8.17 -31.07
C ILE A 362 5.95 7.25 -31.76
N ASP A 363 6.16 7.43 -33.08
CA ASP A 363 7.10 6.62 -33.86
C ASP A 363 8.55 6.78 -33.34
N GLU A 364 8.98 8.01 -33.03
CA GLU A 364 10.30 8.29 -32.42
C GLU A 364 10.47 7.53 -31.09
N LEU A 365 9.48 7.64 -30.19
CA LEU A 365 9.54 6.96 -28.88
C LEU A 365 9.46 5.43 -29.03
N SER A 366 8.70 4.93 -30.00
CA SER A 366 8.60 3.48 -30.26
C SER A 366 9.93 2.88 -30.70
N VAL A 367 10.71 3.57 -31.51
CA VAL A 367 12.08 3.14 -31.88
C VAL A 367 12.96 3.00 -30.63
N LEU A 368 12.91 3.99 -29.73
CA LEU A 368 13.68 3.96 -28.49
C LEU A 368 13.20 2.88 -27.52
N GLU A 369 11.89 2.65 -27.45
CA GLU A 369 11.28 1.60 -26.61
C GLU A 369 11.72 0.22 -27.10
N ASN A 370 11.59 -0.07 -28.39
CA ASN A 370 11.98 -1.33 -28.99
C ASN A 370 13.47 -1.62 -28.82
N LYS A 371 14.31 -0.62 -29.06
CA LYS A 371 15.76 -0.75 -28.83
C LYS A 371 16.06 -1.16 -27.38
N ARG A 372 15.38 -0.54 -26.41
CA ARG A 372 15.60 -0.90 -24.99
C ARG A 372 15.07 -2.31 -24.67
N GLU A 373 13.96 -2.73 -25.24
CA GLU A 373 13.45 -4.10 -25.09
C GLU A 373 14.42 -5.14 -25.68
N GLU A 374 15.05 -4.83 -26.84
CA GLU A 374 16.10 -5.67 -27.42
C GLU A 374 17.33 -5.78 -26.50
N GLU A 375 17.78 -4.66 -25.93
CA GLU A 375 18.87 -4.65 -24.94
C GLU A 375 18.52 -5.51 -23.71
N ILE A 376 17.29 -5.42 -23.20
CA ILE A 376 16.81 -6.24 -22.09
C ILE A 376 16.78 -7.72 -22.49
N GLN A 377 16.38 -8.03 -23.71
CA GLN A 377 16.41 -9.41 -24.23
C GLN A 377 17.84 -9.96 -24.26
N GLN A 378 18.77 -9.22 -24.83
CA GLN A 378 20.19 -9.61 -24.85
C GLN A 378 20.77 -9.79 -23.45
N PHE A 379 20.41 -8.90 -22.52
CA PHE A 379 20.81 -9.03 -21.12
C PHE A 379 20.28 -10.33 -20.48
N SER A 380 19.05 -10.73 -20.80
CA SER A 380 18.46 -11.96 -20.29
C SER A 380 19.17 -13.24 -20.79
N GLU A 381 19.83 -13.16 -21.94
CA GLU A 381 20.54 -14.27 -22.57
C GLU A 381 22.01 -14.37 -22.16
N THR A 382 22.51 -13.38 -21.40
CA THR A 382 23.89 -13.39 -20.89
C THR A 382 24.10 -14.59 -19.96
N LYS A 383 25.12 -15.39 -20.28
CA LYS A 383 25.52 -16.53 -19.43
C LYS A 383 26.08 -16.05 -18.10
N THR A 384 25.63 -16.67 -17.03
CA THR A 384 26.03 -16.37 -15.66
C THR A 384 26.23 -17.67 -14.88
N ASP A 385 26.97 -17.62 -13.76
CA ASP A 385 27.24 -18.80 -12.91
C ASP A 385 25.97 -19.38 -12.28
N PHE A 386 25.01 -18.51 -11.92
CA PHE A 386 23.70 -18.85 -11.41
C PHE A 386 22.61 -18.26 -12.31
N ILE A 387 21.36 -18.30 -11.90
CA ILE A 387 20.25 -17.77 -12.71
C ILE A 387 20.41 -16.26 -12.92
N ASN A 388 20.34 -15.82 -14.17
CA ASN A 388 20.30 -14.41 -14.54
C ASN A 388 18.99 -13.77 -14.06
N PRO A 389 18.99 -12.69 -13.24
CA PRO A 389 17.79 -12.08 -12.71
C PRO A 389 16.82 -11.55 -13.79
N VAL A 390 17.34 -11.08 -14.94
CA VAL A 390 16.51 -10.64 -16.07
C VAL A 390 15.83 -11.83 -16.75
N PHE A 391 16.55 -12.95 -16.90
CA PHE A 391 16.00 -14.21 -17.41
C PHE A 391 14.87 -14.74 -16.51
N LEU A 392 15.07 -14.76 -15.17
CA LEU A 392 14.04 -15.11 -14.20
C LEU A 392 12.79 -14.25 -14.38
N CYS A 393 12.95 -12.93 -14.39
CA CYS A 393 11.81 -12.01 -14.51
C CYS A 393 11.06 -12.19 -15.84
N LYS A 394 11.77 -12.40 -16.98
CA LYS A 394 11.14 -12.68 -18.28
C LYS A 394 10.42 -14.04 -18.29
N THR A 395 10.95 -15.03 -17.59
CA THR A 395 10.30 -16.34 -17.44
C THR A 395 9.01 -16.21 -16.65
N ILE A 396 9.02 -15.46 -15.54
CA ILE A 396 7.82 -15.17 -14.76
C ILE A 396 6.80 -14.38 -15.59
N ASP A 397 7.25 -13.38 -16.36
CA ASP A 397 6.36 -12.56 -17.20
C ASP A 397 5.57 -13.40 -18.21
N LYS A 398 6.10 -14.53 -18.68
CA LYS A 398 5.38 -15.47 -19.57
C LYS A 398 4.33 -16.32 -18.84
N LEU A 399 4.44 -16.44 -17.51
CA LEU A 399 3.62 -17.35 -16.70
C LEU A 399 2.49 -16.66 -15.95
N ILE A 400 2.59 -15.34 -15.66
CA ILE A 400 1.57 -14.62 -14.91
C ILE A 400 0.25 -14.53 -15.69
N ASP A 401 -0.86 -14.71 -14.98
CA ASP A 401 -2.19 -14.63 -15.56
C ASP A 401 -2.66 -13.18 -15.77
N GLU A 402 -3.65 -12.99 -16.65
CA GLU A 402 -4.22 -11.67 -16.97
C GLU A 402 -4.77 -10.91 -15.75
N ASN A 403 -5.21 -11.61 -14.72
CA ASN A 403 -5.79 -11.02 -13.52
C ASN A 403 -4.86 -11.06 -12.31
N SER A 404 -3.58 -11.42 -12.52
CA SER A 404 -2.60 -11.52 -11.43
C SER A 404 -2.36 -10.19 -10.73
N ILE A 405 -2.13 -10.26 -9.41
CA ILE A 405 -1.67 -9.15 -8.59
C ILE A 405 -0.20 -9.40 -8.24
N LEU A 406 0.65 -8.43 -8.55
CA LEU A 406 2.09 -8.48 -8.36
C LEU A 406 2.48 -7.60 -7.18
N VAL A 407 3.07 -8.21 -6.16
CA VAL A 407 3.56 -7.54 -4.96
C VAL A 407 5.08 -7.46 -5.03
N ALA A 408 5.64 -6.27 -4.83
CA ALA A 408 7.06 -5.99 -4.97
C ALA A 408 7.66 -5.54 -3.63
N ASP A 409 8.62 -6.30 -3.11
CA ASP A 409 9.30 -6.02 -1.83
C ASP A 409 10.80 -6.27 -1.93
N GLY A 410 11.58 -5.20 -1.99
CA GLY A 410 13.02 -5.28 -2.02
C GLY A 410 13.70 -4.20 -2.86
N GLY A 411 14.99 -4.42 -3.13
CA GLY A 411 15.87 -3.49 -3.83
C GLY A 411 16.14 -3.88 -5.28
N ASP A 412 17.32 -4.46 -5.54
CA ASP A 412 17.86 -4.68 -6.89
C ASP A 412 17.04 -5.65 -7.74
N PHE A 413 16.71 -6.83 -7.20
CA PHE A 413 15.86 -7.81 -7.89
C PHE A 413 14.48 -7.25 -8.22
N VAL A 414 13.84 -6.61 -7.25
CA VAL A 414 12.53 -5.96 -7.48
C VAL A 414 12.62 -4.81 -8.47
N GLY A 415 13.71 -4.05 -8.43
CA GLY A 415 14.02 -3.06 -9.45
C GLY A 415 14.08 -3.70 -10.84
N THR A 416 14.75 -4.84 -10.99
CA THR A 416 14.81 -5.62 -12.24
C THR A 416 13.43 -6.09 -12.65
N ALA A 417 12.65 -6.67 -11.73
CA ALA A 417 11.27 -7.08 -12.00
C ALA A 417 10.39 -5.92 -12.49
N SER A 418 10.53 -4.73 -11.90
CA SER A 418 9.77 -3.55 -12.30
C SER A 418 10.05 -3.06 -13.73
N TYR A 419 11.22 -3.41 -14.31
CA TYR A 419 11.58 -3.12 -15.69
C TYR A 419 11.15 -4.21 -16.67
N THR A 420 11.04 -5.45 -16.23
CA THR A 420 10.88 -6.62 -17.11
C THR A 420 9.52 -7.27 -17.02
N VAL A 421 8.91 -7.32 -15.83
CA VAL A 421 7.58 -7.90 -15.62
C VAL A 421 6.50 -6.87 -15.90
N ARG A 422 5.46 -7.27 -16.60
CA ARG A 422 4.36 -6.40 -17.05
C ARG A 422 3.06 -6.73 -16.33
N PRO A 423 2.59 -5.88 -15.39
CA PRO A 423 1.23 -6.03 -14.86
C PRO A 423 0.21 -5.95 -16.00
N ARG A 424 -0.75 -6.89 -16.04
CA ARG A 424 -1.69 -7.04 -17.16
C ARG A 424 -2.87 -6.09 -17.09
N LYS A 425 -3.26 -5.68 -15.87
CA LYS A 425 -4.44 -4.83 -15.64
C LYS A 425 -4.18 -3.77 -14.57
N ALA A 426 -4.99 -2.74 -14.59
CA ALA A 426 -5.05 -1.76 -13.52
C ALA A 426 -5.27 -2.47 -12.17
N LEU A 427 -4.66 -1.93 -11.10
CA LEU A 427 -4.64 -2.54 -9.77
C LEU A 427 -3.90 -3.89 -9.69
N GLY A 428 -3.12 -4.24 -10.71
CA GLY A 428 -2.29 -5.45 -10.75
C GLY A 428 -0.88 -5.28 -10.17
N TRP A 429 -0.55 -4.14 -9.53
CA TRP A 429 0.78 -3.88 -8.96
C TRP A 429 0.69 -3.23 -7.58
N LEU A 430 1.42 -3.76 -6.61
CA LEU A 430 1.61 -3.21 -5.27
C LEU A 430 3.09 -3.06 -4.95
N ASP A 431 3.51 -1.88 -4.54
CA ASP A 431 4.86 -1.58 -4.06
C ASP A 431 4.81 -0.61 -2.85
N PRO A 432 5.88 -0.45 -2.07
CA PRO A 432 5.91 0.47 -0.94
C PRO A 432 5.76 1.94 -1.37
N GLY A 433 5.89 2.25 -2.64
CA GLY A 433 5.83 3.62 -3.16
C GLY A 433 7.02 4.48 -2.73
N PRO A 434 6.81 5.82 -2.54
CA PRO A 434 7.91 6.76 -2.33
C PRO A 434 8.58 6.65 -0.94
N PHE A 435 8.01 5.92 0.00
CA PHE A 435 8.64 5.70 1.30
C PHE A 435 9.77 4.68 1.23
N GLY A 436 9.68 3.72 0.29
CA GLY A 436 10.74 2.76 0.02
C GLY A 436 11.05 1.81 1.18
N THR A 437 10.10 1.57 2.07
CA THR A 437 10.30 0.61 3.17
C THR A 437 10.34 -0.82 2.63
N LEU A 438 11.09 -1.67 3.31
CA LEU A 438 11.09 -3.12 3.12
C LEU A 438 10.05 -3.77 4.04
N GLY A 439 9.75 -5.05 3.79
CA GLY A 439 8.87 -5.87 4.62
C GLY A 439 7.39 -5.78 4.28
N VAL A 440 7.03 -5.14 3.16
CA VAL A 440 5.63 -5.00 2.73
C VAL A 440 5.05 -6.30 2.17
N GLY A 441 5.89 -7.21 1.67
CA GLY A 441 5.49 -8.32 0.80
C GLY A 441 4.46 -9.25 1.42
N GLY A 442 4.71 -9.75 2.64
CA GLY A 442 3.78 -10.63 3.35
C GLY A 442 2.44 -9.95 3.62
N GLY A 443 2.47 -8.74 4.19
CA GLY A 443 1.24 -8.00 4.49
C GLY A 443 0.45 -7.63 3.23
N PHE A 444 1.10 -7.09 2.20
CA PHE A 444 0.41 -6.78 0.94
C PHE A 444 -0.20 -8.01 0.28
N ALA A 445 0.50 -9.14 0.28
CA ALA A 445 -0.02 -10.38 -0.28
C ALA A 445 -1.24 -10.91 0.51
N ILE A 446 -1.19 -10.87 1.84
CA ILE A 446 -2.33 -11.21 2.71
C ILE A 446 -3.53 -10.32 2.35
N GLY A 447 -3.38 -9.01 2.32
CA GLY A 447 -4.47 -8.09 1.98
C GLY A 447 -5.00 -8.25 0.55
N ALA A 448 -4.12 -8.51 -0.42
CA ALA A 448 -4.49 -8.77 -1.81
C ALA A 448 -5.28 -10.08 -1.95
N LYS A 449 -4.77 -11.17 -1.37
CA LYS A 449 -5.39 -12.49 -1.49
C LYS A 449 -6.70 -12.59 -0.73
N SER A 450 -6.82 -11.97 0.44
CA SER A 450 -8.08 -11.91 1.19
C SER A 450 -9.15 -11.09 0.46
N SER A 451 -8.75 -10.03 -0.27
CA SER A 451 -9.69 -9.22 -1.06
C SER A 451 -10.13 -9.89 -2.37
N PHE A 452 -9.28 -10.74 -2.94
CA PHE A 452 -9.49 -11.39 -4.23
C PHE A 452 -9.07 -12.88 -4.16
N PRO A 453 -9.88 -13.74 -3.53
CA PRO A 453 -9.54 -15.15 -3.32
C PRO A 453 -9.24 -15.92 -4.62
N ASP A 454 -9.88 -15.54 -5.72
CA ASP A 454 -9.76 -16.20 -7.02
C ASP A 454 -8.58 -15.69 -7.87
N LYS A 455 -7.95 -14.57 -7.48
CA LYS A 455 -6.82 -14.03 -8.24
C LYS A 455 -5.51 -14.68 -7.82
N GLU A 456 -4.65 -14.87 -8.79
CA GLU A 456 -3.26 -15.24 -8.57
C GLU A 456 -2.49 -14.05 -7.98
N VAL A 457 -1.76 -14.28 -6.88
CA VAL A 457 -0.93 -13.26 -6.22
C VAL A 457 0.52 -13.72 -6.24
N TRP A 458 1.39 -12.92 -6.85
CA TRP A 458 2.83 -13.12 -6.87
C TRP A 458 3.52 -12.13 -5.94
N ILE A 459 4.54 -12.61 -5.21
CA ILE A 459 5.41 -11.75 -4.41
C ILE A 459 6.82 -11.83 -4.99
N PHE A 460 7.40 -10.69 -5.32
CA PHE A 460 8.80 -10.56 -5.68
C PHE A 460 9.56 -10.05 -4.47
N TYR A 461 10.40 -10.90 -3.90
CA TYR A 461 11.26 -10.56 -2.78
C TYR A 461 12.73 -10.47 -3.19
N GLY A 462 13.43 -9.44 -2.75
CA GLY A 462 14.88 -9.57 -2.53
C GLY A 462 15.14 -10.46 -1.30
N ASP A 463 16.24 -11.17 -1.26
CA ASP A 463 16.59 -12.05 -0.15
C ASP A 463 16.62 -11.33 1.21
N GLY A 464 17.24 -10.15 1.28
CA GLY A 464 17.23 -9.34 2.49
C GLY A 464 15.83 -8.84 2.88
N ALA A 465 15.00 -8.44 1.91
CA ALA A 465 13.65 -7.95 2.17
C ALA A 465 12.70 -9.05 2.68
N SER A 466 12.85 -10.27 2.18
CA SER A 466 12.02 -11.42 2.58
C SER A 466 12.06 -11.67 4.09
N ALA A 467 13.21 -11.48 4.72
CA ALA A 467 13.41 -11.72 6.16
C ALA A 467 12.49 -10.88 7.06
N TYR A 468 12.01 -9.73 6.58
CA TYR A 468 11.09 -8.89 7.36
C TYR A 468 9.68 -9.45 7.50
N SER A 469 9.21 -10.26 6.54
CA SER A 469 7.83 -10.74 6.53
C SER A 469 7.69 -12.24 6.21
N LEU A 470 8.79 -13.00 6.23
CA LEU A 470 8.76 -14.45 5.95
C LEU A 470 7.91 -15.23 6.97
N ALA A 471 7.82 -14.76 8.21
CA ALA A 471 6.96 -15.34 9.25
C ALA A 471 5.47 -15.33 8.85
N GLU A 472 5.06 -14.47 7.93
CA GLU A 472 3.67 -14.40 7.44
C GLU A 472 3.28 -15.60 6.58
N PHE A 473 4.23 -16.49 6.22
CA PHE A 473 3.88 -17.80 5.65
C PHE A 473 3.03 -18.63 6.62
N ASP A 474 3.24 -18.50 7.94
CA ASP A 474 2.30 -19.05 8.92
C ASP A 474 0.87 -18.48 8.75
N THR A 475 0.75 -17.17 8.59
CA THR A 475 -0.56 -16.52 8.38
C THR A 475 -1.20 -17.00 7.08
N LEU A 476 -0.44 -17.03 5.98
CA LEU A 476 -0.92 -17.50 4.68
C LEU A 476 -1.43 -18.95 4.74
N CYS A 477 -0.71 -19.83 5.43
CA CYS A 477 -1.11 -21.23 5.61
C CYS A 477 -2.35 -21.38 6.49
N ARG A 478 -2.38 -20.73 7.67
CA ARG A 478 -3.52 -20.84 8.61
C ARG A 478 -4.82 -20.28 8.03
N HIS A 479 -4.73 -19.20 7.26
CA HIS A 479 -5.90 -18.56 6.65
C HIS A 479 -6.17 -19.05 5.22
N LYS A 480 -5.45 -20.06 4.73
CA LYS A 480 -5.62 -20.65 3.38
C LYS A 480 -5.59 -19.57 2.28
N LEU A 481 -4.57 -18.74 2.31
CA LEU A 481 -4.33 -17.66 1.37
C LEU A 481 -3.17 -18.04 0.42
N PRO A 482 -3.42 -18.84 -0.63
CA PRO A 482 -2.37 -19.30 -1.54
C PRO A 482 -1.79 -18.14 -2.34
N VAL A 483 -0.48 -18.01 -2.27
CA VAL A 483 0.34 -17.03 -3.02
C VAL A 483 1.56 -17.72 -3.60
N ILE A 484 2.22 -17.09 -4.57
CA ILE A 484 3.48 -17.56 -5.16
C ILE A 484 4.55 -16.52 -4.83
N ALA A 485 5.41 -16.82 -3.87
CA ALA A 485 6.52 -15.95 -3.49
C ALA A 485 7.80 -16.38 -4.19
N ILE A 486 8.47 -15.44 -4.84
CA ILE A 486 9.78 -15.64 -5.48
C ILE A 486 10.80 -14.84 -4.70
N ILE A 487 11.80 -15.52 -4.15
CA ILE A 487 12.97 -14.87 -3.57
C ILE A 487 14.09 -14.88 -4.60
N GLY A 488 14.47 -13.68 -5.06
CA GLY A 488 15.70 -13.49 -5.83
C GLY A 488 16.87 -13.43 -4.86
N ASN A 489 17.57 -14.56 -4.69
CA ASN A 489 18.61 -14.76 -3.69
C ASN A 489 19.99 -14.61 -4.33
N ASP A 490 20.61 -13.43 -4.22
CA ASP A 490 21.99 -13.15 -4.64
C ASP A 490 22.96 -12.99 -3.44
N ALA A 491 22.50 -13.35 -2.25
CA ALA A 491 23.20 -13.28 -0.97
C ALA A 491 23.75 -11.88 -0.67
N SER A 492 23.00 -10.82 -1.01
CA SER A 492 23.52 -9.46 -0.92
C SER A 492 22.43 -8.38 -0.90
N TRP A 493 22.71 -7.29 -0.21
CA TRP A 493 22.04 -6.01 -0.44
C TRP A 493 22.59 -5.36 -1.72
N GLN A 494 22.39 -6.03 -2.86
CA GLN A 494 23.13 -5.78 -4.11
C GLN A 494 23.04 -4.34 -4.60
N GLN A 495 21.91 -3.67 -4.45
CA GLN A 495 21.76 -2.26 -4.83
C GLN A 495 22.74 -1.37 -4.04
N ILE A 496 22.82 -1.59 -2.73
CA ILE A 496 23.70 -0.83 -1.84
C ILE A 496 25.16 -1.25 -2.05
N ALA A 497 25.44 -2.56 -2.13
CA ALA A 497 26.78 -3.10 -2.34
C ALA A 497 27.47 -2.52 -3.59
N ARG A 498 26.73 -2.43 -4.69
CA ARG A 498 27.25 -1.90 -5.97
C ARG A 498 27.67 -0.44 -5.85
N GLU A 499 26.82 0.40 -5.30
CA GLU A 499 27.07 1.83 -5.13
C GLU A 499 28.18 2.07 -4.09
N GLN A 500 28.09 1.43 -2.93
CA GLN A 500 29.08 1.55 -1.85
C GLN A 500 30.47 1.15 -2.31
N LYS A 501 30.60 0.01 -3.01
CA LYS A 501 31.89 -0.45 -3.57
C LYS A 501 32.44 0.53 -4.59
N GLN A 502 31.61 1.07 -5.47
CA GLN A 502 32.03 2.03 -6.48
C GLN A 502 32.47 3.37 -5.88
N MET A 503 31.76 3.87 -4.88
CA MET A 503 31.98 5.21 -4.30
C MET A 503 32.97 5.20 -3.14
N LEU A 504 32.99 4.13 -2.33
CA LEU A 504 33.75 4.05 -1.07
C LEU A 504 34.78 2.93 -1.07
N GLY A 505 34.87 2.12 -2.10
CA GLY A 505 35.84 1.03 -2.23
C GLY A 505 35.56 -0.19 -1.34
N SER A 506 34.43 -0.24 -0.64
CA SER A 506 34.06 -1.30 0.30
C SER A 506 32.60 -1.68 0.16
N ASN A 507 32.27 -2.94 0.45
CA ASN A 507 30.89 -3.44 0.52
C ASN A 507 30.54 -3.96 1.93
N ILE A 508 31.19 -3.43 2.97
CA ILE A 508 30.96 -3.86 4.34
C ILE A 508 29.49 -3.70 4.74
N GLY A 509 28.96 -4.73 5.45
CA GLY A 509 27.56 -4.72 5.90
C GLY A 509 26.52 -5.01 4.83
N THR A 510 26.92 -5.35 3.60
CA THR A 510 25.99 -5.62 2.50
C THR A 510 25.95 -7.08 2.05
N GLU A 511 26.80 -7.95 2.62
CA GLU A 511 26.80 -9.37 2.30
C GLU A 511 25.81 -10.13 3.17
N LEU A 512 25.09 -11.04 2.55
CA LEU A 512 24.18 -12.01 3.16
C LEU A 512 24.69 -13.43 2.86
N ALA A 513 23.87 -14.44 3.16
CA ALA A 513 24.17 -15.84 2.87
C ALA A 513 23.09 -16.45 1.96
N PHE A 514 23.45 -17.48 1.20
CA PHE A 514 22.50 -18.31 0.46
C PHE A 514 21.75 -19.21 1.43
N ASN A 515 20.71 -18.65 2.07
CA ASN A 515 19.88 -19.38 3.02
C ASN A 515 18.79 -20.21 2.31
N SER A 516 18.37 -21.29 2.97
CA SER A 516 17.28 -22.17 2.50
C SER A 516 15.92 -21.59 2.90
N TYR A 517 15.52 -20.47 2.29
CA TYR A 517 14.24 -19.80 2.58
C TYR A 517 13.02 -20.68 2.29
N GLU A 518 13.11 -21.58 1.30
CA GLU A 518 12.09 -22.56 0.95
C GLU A 518 11.73 -23.48 2.13
N LYS A 519 12.73 -23.83 2.96
CA LYS A 519 12.52 -24.67 4.15
C LYS A 519 11.71 -23.95 5.24
N VAL A 520 11.82 -22.62 5.31
CA VAL A 520 11.00 -21.84 6.25
C VAL A 520 9.53 -21.91 5.85
N ALA A 521 9.22 -21.77 4.56
CA ALA A 521 7.85 -21.89 4.06
C ALA A 521 7.28 -23.30 4.31
N GLU A 522 8.08 -24.36 4.06
CA GLU A 522 7.71 -25.76 4.38
C GLU A 522 7.44 -25.95 5.88
N GLY A 523 8.28 -25.37 6.74
CA GLY A 523 8.11 -25.42 8.20
C GLY A 523 6.81 -24.81 8.70
N TYR A 524 6.24 -23.85 7.97
CA TYR A 524 4.91 -23.26 8.24
C TYR A 524 3.76 -23.99 7.54
N GLY A 525 4.04 -25.06 6.78
CA GLY A 525 3.01 -25.86 6.09
C GLY A 525 2.74 -25.44 4.65
N GLY A 526 3.54 -24.53 4.09
CA GLY A 526 3.53 -24.19 2.67
C GLY A 526 4.33 -25.17 1.81
N LYS A 527 4.53 -24.83 0.55
CA LYS A 527 5.40 -25.54 -0.39
C LYS A 527 6.66 -24.74 -0.63
N GLY A 528 7.81 -25.41 -0.64
CA GLY A 528 9.11 -24.81 -0.87
C GLY A 528 9.81 -25.40 -2.08
N TYR A 529 10.44 -24.55 -2.90
CA TYR A 529 11.26 -24.95 -4.05
C TYR A 529 12.58 -24.19 -4.04
N TYR A 530 13.65 -24.89 -4.37
CA TYR A 530 14.96 -24.28 -4.59
C TYR A 530 15.38 -24.47 -6.04
N VAL A 531 15.86 -23.40 -6.67
CA VAL A 531 16.27 -23.40 -8.08
C VAL A 531 17.61 -22.67 -8.23
N GLU A 532 18.58 -23.33 -8.87
CA GLU A 532 19.90 -22.72 -9.16
C GLU A 532 20.32 -22.83 -10.63
N ASP A 533 19.59 -23.58 -11.45
CA ASP A 533 19.89 -23.76 -12.87
C ASP A 533 18.74 -23.30 -13.79
N HIS A 534 19.10 -22.85 -14.98
CA HIS A 534 18.15 -22.30 -15.96
C HIS A 534 17.18 -23.36 -16.52
N LYS A 535 17.53 -24.65 -16.52
CA LYS A 535 16.74 -25.70 -17.18
C LYS A 535 15.51 -26.06 -16.35
N SER A 536 15.69 -26.13 -15.02
CA SER A 536 14.60 -26.49 -14.10
C SER A 536 13.66 -25.31 -13.80
N LEU A 537 14.08 -24.07 -14.04
CA LEU A 537 13.37 -22.86 -13.62
C LEU A 537 11.92 -22.81 -14.13
N PHE A 538 11.71 -23.02 -15.43
CA PHE A 538 10.37 -22.89 -16.03
C PHE A 538 9.38 -23.92 -15.47
N GLU A 539 9.80 -25.19 -15.38
CA GLU A 539 8.95 -26.26 -14.85
C GLU A 539 8.70 -26.07 -13.36
N THR A 540 9.68 -25.62 -12.58
CA THR A 540 9.50 -25.32 -11.15
C THR A 540 8.49 -24.18 -10.94
N LEU A 541 8.59 -23.10 -11.69
CA LEU A 541 7.62 -22.00 -11.61
C LEU A 541 6.21 -22.43 -12.02
N LYS A 542 6.09 -23.30 -13.02
CA LYS A 542 4.82 -23.90 -13.44
C LYS A 542 4.23 -24.77 -12.33
N GLN A 543 5.07 -25.62 -11.69
CA GLN A 543 4.63 -26.44 -10.58
C GLN A 543 4.18 -25.58 -9.39
N ALA A 544 4.91 -24.51 -9.10
CA ALA A 544 4.53 -23.54 -8.06
C ALA A 544 3.14 -22.93 -8.30
N LYS A 545 2.79 -22.63 -9.58
CA LYS A 545 1.44 -22.17 -9.93
C LYS A 545 0.38 -23.23 -9.68
N GLU A 546 0.63 -24.46 -10.06
CA GLU A 546 -0.31 -25.56 -9.85
C GLU A 546 -0.53 -25.83 -8.35
N ASP A 547 0.52 -25.82 -7.53
CA ASP A 547 0.39 -25.95 -6.08
C ASP A 547 -0.40 -24.79 -5.46
N ALA A 548 -0.20 -23.57 -5.94
CA ALA A 548 -0.96 -22.42 -5.47
C ALA A 548 -2.46 -22.54 -5.84
N LYS A 549 -2.78 -23.07 -7.01
CA LYS A 549 -4.18 -23.39 -7.41
C LYS A 549 -4.80 -24.49 -6.53
N LEU A 550 -3.98 -25.42 -6.04
CA LEU A 550 -4.42 -26.44 -5.09
C LEU A 550 -4.61 -25.90 -3.65
N GLY A 551 -4.33 -24.61 -3.44
CA GLY A 551 -4.56 -23.92 -2.17
C GLY A 551 -3.34 -23.81 -1.26
N PHE A 552 -2.13 -24.11 -1.73
CA PHE A 552 -0.90 -24.00 -0.93
C PHE A 552 -0.23 -22.64 -1.17
N PRO A 553 0.19 -21.91 -0.12
CA PRO A 553 1.19 -20.87 -0.26
C PRO A 553 2.53 -21.50 -0.70
N VAL A 554 3.15 -20.93 -1.72
CA VAL A 554 4.37 -21.46 -2.33
C VAL A 554 5.50 -20.44 -2.26
N LEU A 555 6.71 -20.90 -1.92
CA LEU A 555 7.93 -20.11 -1.97
C LEU A 555 8.94 -20.77 -2.90
N VAL A 556 9.40 -20.03 -3.91
CA VAL A 556 10.48 -20.44 -4.80
C VAL A 556 11.71 -19.61 -4.47
N ASN A 557 12.72 -20.21 -3.89
CA ASN A 557 14.03 -19.63 -3.61
C ASN A 557 14.94 -19.83 -4.82
N VAL A 558 15.22 -18.74 -5.54
CA VAL A 558 15.99 -18.76 -6.78
C VAL A 558 17.38 -18.18 -6.55
N LYS A 559 18.41 -18.99 -6.70
CA LYS A 559 19.79 -18.56 -6.59
C LYS A 559 20.17 -17.71 -7.80
N LEU A 560 20.45 -16.43 -7.56
CA LEU A 560 20.76 -15.46 -8.60
C LEU A 560 22.24 -15.17 -8.72
N ALA A 561 22.65 -14.90 -9.94
CA ALA A 561 23.92 -14.22 -10.21
C ALA A 561 23.79 -12.72 -9.90
N LYS A 562 24.88 -12.12 -9.40
CA LYS A 562 24.99 -10.65 -9.28
C LYS A 562 24.95 -10.03 -10.67
N SER A 563 24.18 -8.96 -10.85
CA SER A 563 23.92 -8.36 -12.16
C SER A 563 24.26 -6.88 -12.21
N GLU A 564 24.81 -6.44 -13.36
CA GLU A 564 25.03 -5.03 -13.69
C GLU A 564 23.82 -4.39 -14.39
N PHE A 565 22.72 -5.09 -14.57
CA PHE A 565 21.52 -4.59 -15.27
C PHE A 565 21.00 -3.27 -14.68
N ARG A 566 21.15 -3.10 -13.37
CA ARG A 566 20.72 -1.90 -12.63
C ARG A 566 21.84 -0.89 -12.39
N LYS A 567 22.99 -1.01 -13.06
CA LYS A 567 24.11 -0.08 -12.93
C LYS A 567 23.69 1.36 -13.23
N GLY A 568 24.10 2.30 -12.37
CA GLY A 568 23.73 3.72 -12.48
C GLY A 568 22.31 4.05 -11.94
N SER A 569 21.60 3.08 -11.38
CA SER A 569 20.37 3.31 -10.64
C SER A 569 20.71 3.64 -9.19
N ILE A 570 20.74 4.91 -8.85
CA ILE A 570 21.11 5.40 -7.51
C ILE A 570 19.87 5.43 -6.61
N SER A 571 20.02 5.03 -5.35
CA SER A 571 18.96 5.06 -4.32
C SER A 571 18.79 6.43 -3.65
N VAL A 572 19.53 7.45 -4.06
CA VAL A 572 19.58 8.79 -3.44
C VAL A 572 18.63 9.78 -4.12
#